data_5500b757a81e7db1444e1c6ee33e3b4e
#
_entry.id   5500b757a81e7db1444e1c6ee33e3b4e
#
_cell.length_a   1.000
_cell.length_b   1.000
_cell.length_c   1.000
_cell.angle_alpha   90.00
_cell.angle_beta   90.00
_cell.angle_gamma   90.00
#
_symmetry.space_group_name_H-M   'P 1'
#
loop_
_entity.id
_entity.type
_entity.pdbx_description
1 polymer ?
#
loop_
_entity_poly.entity_id
_entity_poly.type
_entity_poly.pdbx_seq_one_letter_code
_entity_poly.pdbx_strand_id
1 'polypeptide(L)'
;MIAAFYLSFAAYFGASPHAWQTELIGVGAFLVCALCGLFSRSAIAIGYILHGLWDLSHCLSGSSLAGVSITDIPLGYGIFCSAFDFVVAAYLMTSNAAWHKPGKFDPYFWRHIARADEVIE
;
A
#
# COMPACT_ATOMS: atom_id res chain seq x y z
N MET A 1 -1.66 5.98 -2.29
CA MET A 1 -1.83 5.10 -1.11
C MET A 1 -3.31 4.75 -0.95
N ILE A 2 -3.69 3.56 -1.41
CA ILE A 2 -5.10 3.09 -1.45
C ILE A 2 -5.69 3.00 -0.04
N ALA A 3 -4.91 2.56 0.96
CA ALA A 3 -5.35 2.48 2.36
C ALA A 3 -5.95 3.77 2.94
N ALA A 4 -5.56 4.95 2.45
CA ALA A 4 -6.13 6.22 2.91
C ALA A 4 -7.60 6.41 2.51
N PHE A 5 -8.12 5.66 1.53
CA PHE A 5 -9.53 5.71 1.16
C PHE A 5 -10.44 5.26 2.30
N TYR A 6 -9.97 4.41 3.21
CA TYR A 6 -10.73 4.02 4.40
C TYR A 6 -11.11 5.21 5.29
N LEU A 7 -10.22 6.19 5.41
CA LEU A 7 -10.52 7.43 6.13
C LEU A 7 -11.62 8.25 5.42
N SER A 8 -11.63 8.21 4.09
CA SER A 8 -12.70 8.85 3.30
C SER A 8 -14.03 8.12 3.47
N PHE A 9 -14.03 6.79 3.52
CA PHE A 9 -15.23 6.01 3.80
C PHE A 9 -15.71 6.25 5.24
N ALA A 10 -14.81 6.28 6.21
CA ALA A 10 -15.15 6.59 7.60
C ALA A 10 -15.85 7.97 7.72
N ALA A 11 -15.35 8.96 6.97
CA ALA A 11 -15.97 10.28 6.92
C ALA A 11 -17.35 10.26 6.22
N TYR A 12 -17.44 9.55 5.10
CA TYR A 12 -18.65 9.53 4.27
C TYR A 12 -19.81 8.76 4.92
N PHE A 13 -19.53 7.59 5.49
CA PHE A 13 -20.55 6.73 6.13
C PHE A 13 -20.77 7.05 7.60
N GLY A 14 -20.10 8.06 8.17
CA GLY A 14 -20.31 8.48 9.55
C GLY A 14 -19.83 7.45 10.57
N ALA A 15 -18.61 6.94 10.40
CA ALA A 15 -18.04 5.94 11.27
C ALA A 15 -18.00 6.38 12.75
N SER A 16 -18.13 5.42 13.66
CA SER A 16 -17.99 5.66 15.10
C SER A 16 -16.56 6.12 15.45
N PRO A 17 -16.35 6.79 16.60
CA PRO A 17 -15.01 7.16 17.03
C PRO A 17 -14.05 5.96 17.14
N HIS A 18 -14.55 4.79 17.52
CA HIS A 18 -13.74 3.55 17.57
C HIS A 18 -13.37 3.03 16.19
N ALA A 19 -14.29 3.09 15.21
CA ALA A 19 -13.98 2.74 13.83
C ALA A 19 -12.91 3.69 13.26
N TRP A 20 -12.99 4.99 13.51
CA TRP A 20 -11.96 5.95 13.14
C TRP A 20 -10.58 5.59 13.68
N GLN A 21 -10.49 5.20 14.97
CA GLN A 21 -9.24 4.78 15.58
C GLN A 21 -8.68 3.53 14.89
N THR A 22 -9.54 2.56 14.60
CA THR A 22 -9.15 1.31 13.93
C THR A 22 -8.60 1.60 12.54
N GLU A 23 -9.28 2.45 11.75
CA GLU A 23 -8.81 2.81 10.40
C GLU A 23 -7.47 3.59 10.44
N LEU A 24 -7.30 4.50 11.38
CA LEU A 24 -6.04 5.23 11.55
C LEU A 24 -4.87 4.31 11.91
N ILE A 25 -5.10 3.32 12.77
CA ILE A 25 -4.09 2.30 13.11
C ILE A 25 -3.76 1.46 11.86
N GLY A 26 -4.78 1.02 11.12
CA GLY A 26 -4.60 0.27 9.87
C GLY A 26 -3.78 1.05 8.84
N VAL A 27 -4.17 2.29 8.55
CA VAL A 27 -3.43 3.16 7.62
C VAL A 27 -1.99 3.40 8.10
N GLY A 28 -1.78 3.58 9.40
CA GLY A 28 -0.44 3.71 9.98
C GLY A 28 0.42 2.45 9.78
N ALA A 29 -0.15 1.27 10.01
CA ALA A 29 0.54 -0.01 9.79
C ALA A 29 0.94 -0.19 8.32
N PHE A 30 0.03 0.12 7.38
CA PHE A 30 0.32 0.05 5.95
C PHE A 30 1.37 1.07 5.51
N LEU A 31 1.40 2.26 6.13
CA LEU A 31 2.46 3.23 5.89
C LEU A 31 3.82 2.68 6.31
N VAL A 32 3.90 2.03 7.47
CA VAL A 32 5.15 1.37 7.92
C VAL A 32 5.57 0.28 6.95
N CYS A 33 4.65 -0.59 6.50
CA CYS A 33 4.95 -1.59 5.47
C CYS A 33 5.47 -0.95 4.17
N ALA A 34 4.88 0.16 3.73
CA ALA A 34 5.31 0.88 2.54
C ALA A 34 6.72 1.47 2.70
N LEU A 35 7.03 2.06 3.86
CA LEU A 35 8.37 2.57 4.15
C LEU A 35 9.42 1.45 4.21
N CYS A 36 9.11 0.34 4.88
CA CYS A 36 9.96 -0.86 4.88
C CYS A 36 10.13 -1.42 3.45
N GLY A 37 9.13 -1.27 2.62
CA GLY A 37 9.13 -1.66 1.22
C GLY A 37 10.16 -0.93 0.37
N LEU A 38 10.61 0.26 0.76
CA LEU A 38 11.72 0.95 0.10
C LEU A 38 13.04 0.17 0.17
N PHE A 39 13.17 -0.69 1.16
CA PHE A 39 14.37 -1.47 1.41
C PHE A 39 14.19 -2.98 1.17
N SER A 40 12.94 -3.45 1.16
CA SER A 40 12.63 -4.87 1.09
C SER A 40 11.39 -5.16 0.26
N ARG A 41 11.58 -5.92 -0.82
CA ARG A 41 10.48 -6.41 -1.65
C ARG A 41 9.50 -7.28 -0.86
N SER A 42 10.01 -8.09 0.06
CA SER A 42 9.16 -8.94 0.91
C SER A 42 8.26 -8.10 1.80
N ALA A 43 8.72 -6.95 2.29
CA ALA A 43 7.90 -6.04 3.07
C ALA A 43 6.73 -5.47 2.25
N ILE A 44 6.95 -5.17 0.97
CA ILE A 44 5.87 -4.76 0.07
C ILE A 44 4.87 -5.90 -0.11
N ALA A 45 5.34 -7.11 -0.40
CA ALA A 45 4.47 -8.27 -0.59
C ALA A 45 3.62 -8.55 0.66
N ILE A 46 4.24 -8.49 1.85
CA ILE A 46 3.53 -8.63 3.13
C ILE A 46 2.50 -7.50 3.30
N GLY A 47 2.86 -6.26 2.97
CA GLY A 47 1.94 -5.12 3.02
C GLY A 47 0.69 -5.35 2.16
N TYR A 48 0.86 -5.86 0.93
CA TYR A 48 -0.26 -6.21 0.05
C TYR A 48 -1.11 -7.36 0.61
N ILE A 49 -0.50 -8.41 1.17
CA ILE A 49 -1.25 -9.51 1.81
C ILE A 49 -2.08 -8.98 2.98
N LEU A 50 -1.48 -8.18 3.86
CA LEU A 50 -2.17 -7.63 5.02
C LEU A 50 -3.30 -6.68 4.60
N HIS A 51 -3.09 -5.86 3.56
CA HIS A 51 -4.11 -4.96 3.05
C HIS A 51 -5.27 -5.72 2.42
N GLY A 52 -4.99 -6.74 1.60
CA GLY A 52 -6.03 -7.59 1.03
C GLY A 52 -6.84 -8.35 2.09
N LEU A 53 -6.22 -8.80 3.18
CA LEU A 53 -6.92 -9.38 4.33
C LEU A 53 -7.78 -8.34 5.06
N TRP A 54 -7.30 -7.11 5.17
CA TRP A 54 -8.02 -5.98 5.74
C TRP A 54 -9.28 -5.68 4.93
N ASP A 55 -9.17 -5.55 3.61
CA ASP A 55 -10.30 -5.36 2.68
C ASP A 55 -11.32 -6.49 2.82
N LEU A 56 -10.84 -7.74 2.85
CA LEU A 56 -11.70 -8.91 2.98
C LEU A 56 -12.43 -8.91 4.33
N SER A 57 -11.78 -8.48 5.40
CA SER A 57 -12.40 -8.41 6.73
C SER A 57 -13.57 -7.43 6.76
N HIS A 58 -13.46 -6.29 6.06
CA HIS A 58 -14.57 -5.33 5.91
C HIS A 58 -15.73 -5.92 5.11
N CYS A 59 -15.44 -6.72 4.09
CA CYS A 59 -16.48 -7.37 3.29
C CYS A 59 -17.26 -8.44 4.07
N LEU A 60 -16.56 -9.18 4.94
CA LEU A 60 -17.15 -10.35 5.64
C LEU A 60 -17.82 -9.98 6.97
N SER A 61 -17.37 -8.92 7.61
CA SER A 61 -17.75 -8.61 8.99
C SER A 61 -18.74 -7.44 9.11
N GLY A 62 -19.03 -6.75 8.00
CA GLY A 62 -19.81 -5.51 8.04
C GLY A 62 -19.13 -4.48 8.95
N SER A 63 -19.88 -3.82 9.83
CA SER A 63 -19.36 -2.77 10.72
C SER A 63 -18.62 -3.26 11.97
N SER A 64 -18.43 -4.58 12.15
CA SER A 64 -17.77 -5.15 13.33
C SER A 64 -16.98 -6.40 13.01
N LEU A 65 -15.68 -6.38 13.26
CA LEU A 65 -14.77 -7.51 13.13
C LEU A 65 -14.31 -7.96 14.53
N ALA A 66 -14.70 -9.18 14.93
CA ALA A 66 -14.32 -9.77 16.24
C ALA A 66 -14.57 -8.81 17.43
N GLY A 67 -15.65 -8.04 17.39
CA GLY A 67 -16.00 -7.06 18.42
C GLY A 67 -15.31 -5.71 18.30
N VAL A 68 -14.46 -5.51 17.28
CA VAL A 68 -13.84 -4.22 16.96
C VAL A 68 -14.68 -3.52 15.90
N SER A 69 -15.05 -2.26 16.14
CA SER A 69 -15.76 -1.45 15.14
C SER A 69 -14.85 -1.12 13.97
N ILE A 70 -15.32 -1.37 12.76
CA ILE A 70 -14.67 -1.03 11.50
C ILE A 70 -15.62 -0.21 10.64
N THR A 71 -15.10 0.42 9.61
CA THR A 71 -15.88 1.26 8.70
C THR A 71 -16.62 0.41 7.67
N ASP A 72 -17.87 0.75 7.37
CA ASP A 72 -18.61 0.16 6.26
C ASP A 72 -17.98 0.61 4.93
N ILE A 73 -17.81 -0.34 4.02
CA ILE A 73 -17.31 -0.07 2.67
C ILE A 73 -18.21 -0.74 1.62
N PRO A 74 -18.27 -0.21 0.40
CA PRO A 74 -18.98 -0.89 -0.68
C PRO A 74 -18.40 -2.28 -0.94
N LEU A 75 -19.24 -3.33 -0.91
CA LEU A 75 -18.82 -4.72 -1.09
C LEU A 75 -17.96 -4.93 -2.34
N GLY A 76 -18.37 -4.34 -3.46
CA GLY A 76 -17.62 -4.43 -4.72
C GLY A 76 -16.23 -3.82 -4.64
N TYR A 77 -16.06 -2.74 -3.86
CA TYR A 77 -14.77 -2.11 -3.64
C TYR A 77 -13.84 -3.05 -2.86
N GLY A 78 -14.28 -3.55 -1.72
CA GLY A 78 -13.46 -4.42 -0.87
C GLY A 78 -13.07 -5.73 -1.56
N ILE A 79 -14.00 -6.37 -2.29
CA ILE A 79 -13.69 -7.60 -3.07
C ILE A 79 -12.66 -7.31 -4.15
N PHE A 80 -12.83 -6.22 -4.91
CA PHE A 80 -11.91 -5.85 -5.99
C PHE A 80 -10.51 -5.56 -5.44
N CYS A 81 -10.40 -4.73 -4.41
CA CYS A 81 -9.12 -4.35 -3.80
C CYS A 81 -8.41 -5.58 -3.20
N SER A 82 -9.15 -6.42 -2.46
CA SER A 82 -8.60 -7.66 -1.89
C SER A 82 -8.04 -8.59 -2.98
N ALA A 83 -8.79 -8.82 -4.06
CA ALA A 83 -8.34 -9.65 -5.18
C ALA A 83 -7.10 -9.06 -5.86
N PHE A 84 -7.08 -7.75 -6.11
CA PHE A 84 -5.95 -7.04 -6.69
C PHE A 84 -4.70 -7.19 -5.82
N ASP A 85 -4.83 -6.98 -4.52
CA ASP A 85 -3.73 -7.04 -3.57
C ASP A 85 -3.08 -8.43 -3.50
N PHE A 86 -3.89 -9.48 -3.49
CA PHE A 86 -3.36 -10.85 -3.52
C PHE A 86 -2.66 -11.17 -4.84
N VAL A 87 -3.16 -10.69 -5.97
CA VAL A 87 -2.49 -10.86 -7.29
C VAL A 87 -1.14 -10.14 -7.27
N VAL A 88 -1.07 -8.91 -6.79
CA VAL A 88 0.19 -8.14 -6.70
C VAL A 88 1.16 -8.82 -5.74
N ALA A 89 0.69 -9.28 -4.58
CA ALA A 89 1.52 -10.01 -3.62
C ALA A 89 2.10 -11.29 -4.23
N ALA A 90 1.27 -12.10 -4.91
CA ALA A 90 1.71 -13.32 -5.60
C ALA A 90 2.75 -13.00 -6.68
N TYR A 91 2.52 -11.96 -7.49
CA TYR A 91 3.49 -11.51 -8.48
C TYR A 91 4.83 -11.10 -7.84
N LEU A 92 4.79 -10.31 -6.77
CA LEU A 92 5.98 -9.90 -6.05
C LEU A 92 6.75 -11.08 -5.45
N MET A 93 6.07 -12.11 -4.98
CA MET A 93 6.69 -13.30 -4.39
C MET A 93 7.27 -14.24 -5.44
N THR A 94 6.64 -14.36 -6.59
CA THR A 94 7.03 -15.33 -7.63
C THR A 94 7.95 -14.76 -8.69
N SER A 95 7.89 -13.45 -8.97
CA SER A 95 8.72 -12.86 -9.99
C SER A 95 10.19 -12.79 -9.55
N ASN A 96 11.09 -13.33 -10.36
CA ASN A 96 12.55 -13.22 -10.21
C ASN A 96 13.09 -11.87 -10.72
N ALA A 97 12.21 -10.89 -10.95
CA ALA A 97 12.64 -9.55 -11.35
C ALA A 97 13.66 -9.07 -10.34
N ALA A 98 14.88 -8.89 -10.77
CA ALA A 98 15.93 -8.32 -9.94
C ALA A 98 15.41 -6.96 -9.44
N TRP A 99 15.14 -6.90 -8.15
CA TRP A 99 14.94 -5.62 -7.51
C TRP A 99 16.23 -4.86 -7.77
N HIS A 100 16.19 -3.86 -8.62
CA HIS A 100 17.38 -3.08 -8.89
C HIS A 100 17.93 -2.64 -7.55
N LYS A 101 19.06 -3.25 -7.15
CA LYS A 101 19.91 -2.60 -6.16
C LYS A 101 20.06 -1.19 -6.68
N PRO A 102 19.75 -0.13 -5.89
CA PRO A 102 19.96 1.23 -6.34
C PRO A 102 21.36 1.25 -6.96
N GLY A 103 21.42 1.47 -8.27
CA GLY A 103 22.63 1.27 -9.05
C GLY A 103 23.72 1.99 -8.31
N LYS A 104 24.89 1.37 -8.18
CA LYS A 104 26.09 2.10 -7.79
C LYS A 104 26.04 3.37 -8.59
N PHE A 105 25.96 4.50 -7.90
CA PHE A 105 25.93 5.85 -8.45
C PHE A 105 26.84 5.86 -9.68
N ASP A 106 26.25 5.87 -10.88
CA ASP A 106 27.05 5.81 -12.11
C ASP A 106 27.63 7.20 -12.34
N PRO A 107 28.93 7.39 -12.06
CA PRO A 107 29.56 8.70 -12.25
C PRO A 107 29.58 9.14 -13.72
N TYR A 108 29.37 8.20 -14.66
CA TYR A 108 29.30 8.52 -16.09
C TYR A 108 27.97 9.20 -16.45
N PHE A 109 26.86 8.87 -15.81
CA PHE A 109 25.57 9.52 -16.05
C PHE A 109 25.63 11.03 -15.80
N TRP A 110 26.21 11.43 -14.67
CA TRP A 110 26.35 12.84 -14.32
C TRP A 110 27.36 13.58 -15.18
N ARG A 111 28.39 12.91 -15.70
CA ARG A 111 29.33 13.53 -16.65
C ARG A 111 28.68 13.86 -18.00
N HIS A 112 27.68 13.07 -18.42
CA HIS A 112 26.96 13.35 -19.65
C HIS A 112 26.00 14.54 -19.50
N ILE A 113 25.35 14.66 -18.32
CA ILE A 113 24.46 15.80 -18.03
C ILE A 113 25.29 17.10 -17.93
N ALA A 114 26.38 17.09 -17.15
CA ALA A 114 27.24 18.28 -17.02
C ALA A 114 27.86 18.74 -18.34
N ARG A 115 28.07 17.85 -19.31
CA ARG A 115 28.59 18.20 -20.63
C ARG A 115 27.50 18.74 -21.58
N ALA A 116 26.22 18.45 -21.31
CA ALA A 116 25.13 18.98 -22.10
C ALA A 116 24.90 20.48 -21.84
N ASP A 117 25.26 20.99 -20.67
CA ASP A 117 25.13 22.39 -20.30
C ASP A 117 26.23 23.26 -21.01
N GLU A 118 27.39 22.67 -21.37
CA GLU A 118 28.46 23.38 -22.08
C GLU A 118 28.19 23.61 -23.59
N VAL A 119 27.15 22.97 -24.14
CA VAL A 119 26.82 23.07 -25.58
C VAL A 119 25.76 24.16 -25.84
N ILE A 120 25.25 24.84 -24.84
CA ILE A 120 24.15 25.81 -24.92
C ILE A 120 24.69 27.27 -24.84
N GLU A 121 25.99 27.47 -24.63
CA GLU A 121 26.67 28.77 -24.78
C GLU A 121 27.30 28.93 -26.20
#